data_c22b0ee460300258d9a9c10165e84c91
#
_entry.id   c22b0ee460300258d9a9c10165e84c91
#
_cell.length_a   1.000
_cell.length_b   1.000
_cell.length_c   1.000
_cell.angle_alpha   90.00
_cell.angle_beta   90.00
_cell.angle_gamma   90.00
#
_symmetry.space_group_name_H-M   'P 1'
#
loop_
_entity.id
_entity.type
_entity.pdbx_description
1 polymer ?
#
loop_
_entity_poly.entity_id
_entity_poly.type
_entity_poly.pdbx_seq_one_letter_code
_entity_poly.pdbx_strand_id
1 'polypeptide(L)'
;MNKTKHLIKRQQQRGIPDYLLNIIEYKGRYLKAPGGATKIYFGDREYQEIVQETKHFLQMLDKARGGTIIIHDTDMLTVYK
;
A
#
# COMPACT_ATOMS: atom_id res chain seq x y z
N MET A 1 -10.01 -7.38 -9.17
CA MET A 1 -10.50 -8.78 -9.16
C MET A 1 -11.89 -8.88 -8.56
N ASN A 2 -12.68 -9.83 -9.06
CA ASN A 2 -14.00 -10.09 -8.48
C ASN A 2 -13.87 -10.79 -7.13
N LYS A 3 -14.72 -10.38 -6.19
CA LYS A 3 -14.75 -10.99 -4.87
C LYS A 3 -15.91 -11.97 -4.76
N THR A 4 -15.64 -13.14 -4.19
CA THR A 4 -16.69 -14.09 -3.85
C THR A 4 -17.36 -13.67 -2.53
N LYS A 5 -18.58 -14.17 -2.29
CA LYS A 5 -19.25 -13.94 -1.02
C LYS A 5 -18.45 -14.49 0.15
N HIS A 6 -17.78 -15.61 -0.05
CA HIS A 6 -16.93 -16.23 0.96
C HIS A 6 -15.76 -15.31 1.35
N LEU A 7 -15.12 -14.68 0.37
CA LEU A 7 -14.04 -13.73 0.64
C LEU A 7 -14.52 -12.54 1.46
N ILE A 8 -15.64 -11.94 1.07
CA ILE A 8 -16.21 -10.78 1.76
C ILE A 8 -16.49 -11.13 3.23
N LYS A 9 -17.07 -12.30 3.48
CA LYS A 9 -17.34 -12.77 4.82
C LYS A 9 -16.06 -12.95 5.63
N ARG A 10 -15.02 -13.54 5.02
CA ARG A 10 -13.72 -13.73 5.65
C ARG A 10 -13.02 -12.41 5.97
N GLN A 11 -13.12 -11.43 5.08
CA GLN A 11 -12.58 -10.09 5.35
C GLN A 11 -13.19 -9.50 6.62
N GLN A 12 -14.51 -9.61 6.77
CA GLN A 12 -15.21 -9.09 7.93
C GLN A 12 -14.80 -9.84 9.20
N GLN A 13 -14.74 -11.17 9.13
CA GLN A 13 -14.38 -12.01 10.27
C GLN A 13 -12.95 -11.76 10.76
N ARG A 14 -12.04 -11.45 9.86
CA ARG A 14 -10.62 -11.28 10.14
C ARG A 14 -10.18 -9.83 10.27
N GLY A 15 -11.11 -8.90 10.12
CA GLY A 15 -10.80 -7.47 10.22
C GLY A 15 -9.82 -7.00 9.16
N ILE A 16 -9.95 -7.50 7.92
CA ILE A 16 -9.09 -7.12 6.80
C ILE A 16 -9.90 -6.26 5.82
N PRO A 17 -9.84 -4.94 5.94
CA PRO A 17 -10.53 -4.05 5.00
C PRO A 17 -9.89 -4.08 3.62
N ASP A 18 -10.57 -3.50 2.64
CA ASP A 18 -10.14 -3.54 1.24
C ASP A 18 -8.73 -2.96 1.02
N TYR A 19 -8.38 -1.89 1.73
CA TYR A 19 -7.05 -1.31 1.52
C TYR A 19 -5.93 -2.24 1.98
N LEU A 20 -6.15 -3.06 3.02
CA LEU A 20 -5.18 -4.07 3.44
C LEU A 20 -5.17 -5.26 2.47
N LEU A 21 -6.33 -5.65 1.95
CA LEU A 21 -6.41 -6.68 0.94
C LEU A 21 -5.60 -6.28 -0.31
N ASN A 22 -5.71 -5.02 -0.72
CA ASN A 22 -4.96 -4.49 -1.85
C ASN A 22 -3.45 -4.52 -1.59
N ILE A 23 -3.01 -4.24 -0.37
CA ILE A 23 -1.59 -4.32 0.00
C ILE A 23 -1.10 -5.76 -0.11
N ILE A 24 -1.86 -6.73 0.38
CA ILE A 24 -1.51 -8.16 0.29
C ILE A 24 -1.38 -8.56 -1.19
N GLU A 25 -2.36 -8.17 -2.00
CA GLU A 25 -2.36 -8.50 -3.43
C GLU A 25 -1.18 -7.87 -4.15
N TYR A 26 -0.87 -6.62 -3.88
CA TYR A 26 0.15 -5.86 -4.59
C TYR A 26 1.57 -6.17 -4.11
N LYS A 27 1.76 -6.39 -2.82
CA LYS A 27 3.08 -6.58 -2.21
C LYS A 27 3.39 -8.02 -1.81
N GLY A 28 2.40 -8.90 -1.80
CA GLY A 28 2.59 -10.28 -1.40
C GLY A 28 3.38 -11.11 -2.40
N ARG A 29 3.84 -12.27 -1.96
CA ARG A 29 4.52 -13.25 -2.81
C ARG A 29 3.48 -14.15 -3.47
N TYR A 30 3.62 -14.35 -4.77
CA TYR A 30 2.75 -15.22 -5.55
C TYR A 30 3.32 -16.63 -5.54
N LEU A 31 2.53 -17.57 -5.05
CA LEU A 31 2.92 -18.97 -4.91
C LEU A 31 1.86 -19.85 -5.55
N LYS A 32 2.26 -21.02 -6.04
CA LYS A 32 1.33 -22.01 -6.55
C LYS A 32 0.54 -22.64 -5.43
N ALA A 33 -0.75 -22.84 -5.63
CA ALA A 33 -1.64 -23.52 -4.71
C ALA A 33 -2.24 -24.76 -5.39
N PRO A 34 -2.75 -25.73 -4.61
CA PRO A 34 -3.38 -26.91 -5.19
C PRO A 34 -4.55 -26.55 -6.11
N GLY A 35 -4.80 -27.41 -7.12
CA GLY A 35 -5.93 -27.21 -8.03
C GLY A 35 -5.73 -26.12 -9.06
N GLY A 36 -4.50 -25.73 -9.37
CA GLY A 36 -4.20 -24.68 -10.34
C GLY A 36 -4.45 -23.27 -9.82
N ALA A 37 -4.74 -23.12 -8.54
CA ALA A 37 -4.94 -21.80 -7.92
C ALA A 37 -3.60 -21.11 -7.64
N THR A 38 -3.67 -19.81 -7.37
CA THR A 38 -2.53 -19.01 -6.95
C THR A 38 -2.76 -18.53 -5.52
N LYS A 39 -1.73 -18.63 -4.71
CA LYS A 39 -1.73 -18.14 -3.34
C LYS A 39 -0.86 -16.88 -3.27
N ILE A 40 -1.38 -15.83 -2.64
CA ILE A 40 -0.60 -14.60 -2.41
C ILE A 40 -0.36 -14.52 -0.91
N TYR A 41 0.92 -14.58 -0.53
CA TYR A 41 1.31 -14.62 0.87
C TYR A 41 1.99 -13.33 1.29
N PHE A 42 1.45 -12.69 2.33
CA PHE A 42 2.05 -11.50 2.92
C PHE A 42 2.75 -11.92 4.22
N GLY A 43 4.02 -12.24 4.09
CA GLY A 43 4.81 -12.73 5.20
C GLY A 43 5.64 -11.64 5.87
N ASP A 44 6.48 -12.06 6.81
CA ASP A 44 7.31 -11.15 7.59
C ASP A 44 8.27 -10.34 6.70
N ARG A 45 8.82 -10.97 5.66
CA ARG A 45 9.72 -10.28 4.74
C ARG A 45 9.03 -9.11 4.05
N GLU A 46 7.83 -9.35 3.51
CA GLU A 46 7.04 -8.33 2.84
C GLU A 46 6.60 -7.23 3.81
N TYR A 47 6.22 -7.64 5.01
CA TYR A 47 5.89 -6.71 6.08
C TYR A 47 7.06 -5.77 6.40
N GLN A 48 8.27 -6.32 6.59
CA GLN A 48 9.45 -5.53 6.92
C GLN A 48 9.84 -4.59 5.78
N GLU A 49 9.70 -5.02 4.54
CA GLU A 49 9.95 -4.15 3.38
C GLU A 49 9.04 -2.92 3.41
N ILE A 50 7.74 -3.11 3.67
CA ILE A 50 6.79 -2.00 3.75
C ILE A 50 7.09 -1.11 4.95
N VAL A 51 7.46 -1.68 6.09
CA VAL A 51 7.84 -0.92 7.27
C VAL A 51 9.00 0.01 6.94
N GLN A 52 10.03 -0.48 6.26
CA GLN A 52 11.19 0.33 5.87
C GLN A 52 10.81 1.44 4.89
N GLU A 53 10.02 1.12 3.88
CA GLU A 53 9.51 2.11 2.91
C GLU A 53 8.69 3.19 3.61
N THR A 54 7.84 2.78 4.56
CA THR A 54 6.98 3.70 5.32
C THR A 54 7.79 4.64 6.19
N LYS A 55 8.80 4.11 6.88
CA LYS A 55 9.69 4.94 7.71
C LYS A 55 10.42 5.98 6.86
N HIS A 56 10.93 5.55 5.70
CA HIS A 56 11.59 6.46 4.76
C HIS A 56 10.63 7.54 4.28
N PHE A 57 9.43 7.15 3.90
CA PHE A 57 8.40 8.09 3.45
C PHE A 57 8.06 9.11 4.53
N LEU A 58 7.91 8.67 5.78
CA LEU A 58 7.66 9.57 6.90
C LEU A 58 8.78 10.60 7.08
N GLN A 59 10.03 10.17 6.93
CA GLN A 59 11.18 11.08 6.99
C GLN A 59 11.12 12.14 5.87
N MET A 60 10.76 11.71 4.68
CA MET A 60 10.63 12.64 3.54
C MET A 60 9.47 13.61 3.74
N LEU A 61 8.34 13.12 4.26
CA LEU A 61 7.20 13.98 4.58
C LEU A 61 7.57 15.06 5.60
N ASP A 62 8.39 14.70 6.58
CA ASP A 62 8.84 15.67 7.59
C ASP A 62 9.62 16.82 6.94
N LYS A 63 10.44 16.51 5.93
CA LYS A 63 11.15 17.53 5.15
C LYS A 63 10.22 18.44 4.38
N ALA A 64 9.09 17.91 3.94
CA ALA A 64 8.10 18.69 3.16
C ALA A 64 7.20 19.55 4.05
N ARG A 65 7.19 19.33 5.36
CA ARG A 65 6.32 20.05 6.27
C ARG A 65 6.61 21.54 6.21
N GLY A 66 5.57 22.33 5.98
CA GLY A 66 5.70 23.78 5.82
C GLY A 66 6.12 24.19 4.42
N GLY A 67 6.36 23.25 3.52
CA GLY A 67 6.71 23.55 2.15
C GLY A 67 5.60 24.32 1.44
N THR A 68 5.98 25.34 0.70
CA THR A 68 5.05 26.22 0.01
C THR A 68 5.45 26.33 -1.44
N ILE A 69 4.48 26.16 -2.34
CA ILE A 69 4.68 26.29 -3.78
C ILE A 69 3.95 27.54 -4.25
N ILE A 70 4.64 28.38 -5.03
CA ILE A 70 4.02 29.54 -5.67
C ILE A 70 3.70 29.16 -7.10
N ILE A 71 2.44 29.32 -7.47
CA ILE A 71 1.94 28.98 -8.81
C ILE A 71 1.37 30.25 -9.43
N HIS A 72 1.73 30.49 -10.70
CA HIS A 72 1.15 31.53 -11.51
C HIS A 72 0.69 30.92 -12.84
N ASP A 73 -0.59 31.07 -13.16
CA ASP A 73 -1.24 30.35 -14.26
C ASP A 73 -1.05 28.84 -14.12
N THR A 74 -0.34 28.18 -15.04
CA THR A 74 -0.07 26.75 -14.97
C THR A 74 1.36 26.44 -14.56
N ASP A 75 2.15 27.46 -14.25
CA ASP A 75 3.58 27.29 -13.95
C ASP A 75 3.85 27.31 -12.47
N MET A 76 4.68 26.37 -12.02
CA MET A 76 5.24 26.40 -10.67
C MET A 76 6.47 27.30 -10.72
N LEU A 77 6.41 28.44 -10.03
CA LEU A 77 7.47 29.43 -10.07
C LEU A 77 8.59 29.14 -9.10
N THR A 78 8.26 28.68 -7.90
CA THR A 78 9.25 28.40 -6.87
C THR A 78 8.64 27.54 -5.76
N VAL A 79 9.54 27.01 -4.93
CA VAL A 79 9.16 26.29 -3.71
C VAL A 79 10.07 26.79 -2.58
N TYR A 80 9.49 26.97 -1.41
CA TYR A 80 10.26 27.33 -0.23
C TYR A 80 9.62 26.73 1.02
N LYS A 81 10.33 26.88 2.10
CA LYS A 81 9.92 26.27 3.36
C LYS A 81 10.05 27.25 4.51
#